data_d651903e1ffa082ae870eb8cb8263198
#
_entry.id   d651903e1ffa082ae870eb8cb8263198
#
_cell.length_a   1.000
_cell.length_b   1.000
_cell.length_c   1.000
_cell.angle_alpha   90.00
_cell.angle_beta   90.00
_cell.angle_gamma   90.00
#
_symmetry.space_group_name_H-M   'P 1'
#
loop_
_entity.id
_entity.type
_entity.pdbx_description
1 polymer ?
#
loop_
_entity_poly.entity_id
_entity_poly.type
_entity_poly.pdbx_seq_one_letter_code
_entity_poly.pdbx_strand_id
1 'polypeptide(L)'
;MSLRGQPIEQEVRLPDGRVVLVRVGIAEDSYIPRRELDTVTLEIWDEGRGEHLAGVATVLSADDVDAAHSLLREVVAGIGDGSLAPTADALEPLADSVPPE
;
A
#
# COMPACT_ATOMS: atom_id res chain seq x y z
N MET A 1 3.61 -15.30 -9.81
CA MET A 1 2.65 -15.01 -8.73
C MET A 1 1.87 -13.75 -9.04
N SER A 2 0.70 -13.63 -8.48
CA SER A 2 -0.18 -12.48 -8.69
C SER A 2 -0.69 -11.96 -7.36
N LEU A 3 -0.98 -10.66 -7.29
CA LEU A 3 -1.54 -10.03 -6.09
C LEU A 3 -3.01 -10.38 -5.86
N ARG A 4 -3.66 -11.06 -6.80
CA ARG A 4 -5.09 -11.38 -6.72
C ARG A 4 -5.43 -12.31 -5.57
N GLY A 5 -4.55 -13.21 -5.21
CA GLY A 5 -4.79 -14.18 -4.15
C GLY A 5 -4.24 -13.75 -2.80
N GLN A 6 -3.19 -12.92 -2.80
CA GLN A 6 -2.51 -12.50 -1.58
C GLN A 6 -1.91 -11.11 -1.73
N PRO A 7 -2.35 -10.14 -0.91
CA PRO A 7 -1.65 -8.86 -0.84
C PRO A 7 -0.30 -9.06 -0.15
N ILE A 8 0.63 -8.16 -0.44
CA ILE A 8 1.89 -8.12 0.30
C ILE A 8 1.73 -7.10 1.42
N GLU A 9 2.23 -7.46 2.61
CA GLU A 9 2.03 -6.68 3.82
C GLU A 9 3.31 -6.63 4.63
N GLN A 10 3.52 -5.52 5.34
CA GLN A 10 4.62 -5.40 6.30
C GLN A 10 4.26 -4.46 7.42
N GLU A 11 4.59 -4.85 8.66
CA GLU A 11 4.46 -3.98 9.82
C GLU A 11 5.62 -3.01 9.88
N VAL A 12 5.32 -1.76 10.29
CA VAL A 12 6.32 -0.71 10.42
C VAL A 12 6.07 0.02 11.73
N ARG A 13 7.14 0.27 12.48
CA ARG A 13 7.07 1.11 13.67
C ARG A 13 7.35 2.55 13.28
N LEU A 14 6.43 3.45 13.64
CA LEU A 14 6.60 4.88 13.45
C LEU A 14 7.61 5.43 14.48
N PRO A 15 8.23 6.61 14.21
CA PRO A 15 9.13 7.24 15.16
C PRO A 15 8.50 7.52 16.52
N ASP A 16 7.18 7.69 16.57
CA ASP A 16 6.45 7.92 17.83
C ASP A 16 6.11 6.63 18.59
N GLY A 17 6.49 5.48 18.06
CA GLY A 17 6.25 4.18 18.70
C GLY A 17 5.01 3.44 18.23
N ARG A 18 4.14 4.06 17.44
CA ARG A 18 2.96 3.37 16.90
C ARG A 18 3.39 2.35 15.85
N VAL A 19 2.60 1.28 15.72
CA VAL A 19 2.84 0.27 14.69
C VAL A 19 1.71 0.33 13.67
N VAL A 20 2.06 0.39 12.40
CA VAL A 20 1.10 0.38 11.30
C VAL A 20 1.38 -0.78 10.37
N LEU A 21 0.34 -1.24 9.68
CA LEU A 21 0.45 -2.26 8.64
C LEU A 21 0.35 -1.59 7.28
N VAL A 22 1.37 -1.79 6.44
CA VAL A 22 1.38 -1.32 5.05
C VAL A 22 1.00 -2.50 4.16
N ARG A 23 -0.02 -2.33 3.35
CA ARG A 23 -0.53 -3.38 2.46
C ARG A 23 -0.56 -2.88 1.02
N VAL A 24 -0.05 -3.71 0.11
CA VAL A 24 -0.17 -3.48 -1.33
C VAL A 24 -0.85 -4.69 -1.94
N GLY A 25 -2.00 -4.49 -2.57
CA GLY A 25 -2.76 -5.60 -3.13
C GLY A 25 -4.04 -5.17 -3.82
N ILE A 26 -4.82 -6.14 -4.25
CA ILE A 26 -6.10 -5.90 -4.90
C ILE A 26 -7.16 -5.67 -3.82
N ALA A 27 -7.95 -4.61 -3.98
CA ALA A 27 -9.05 -4.33 -3.07
C ALA A 27 -10.12 -5.42 -3.17
N GLU A 28 -10.53 -5.95 -2.02
CA GLU A 28 -11.58 -6.98 -1.95
C GLU A 28 -12.92 -6.38 -1.56
N ASP A 29 -13.36 -5.37 -2.28
CA ASP A 29 -14.65 -4.73 -2.00
C ASP A 29 -15.67 -5.15 -3.06
N SER A 30 -16.76 -5.76 -2.62
CA SER A 30 -17.82 -6.23 -3.52
C SER A 30 -18.56 -5.09 -4.23
N TYR A 31 -18.40 -3.87 -3.78
CA TYR A 31 -19.03 -2.70 -4.41
C TYR A 31 -18.19 -2.12 -5.54
N ILE A 32 -16.95 -2.59 -5.71
CA ILE A 32 -16.07 -2.09 -6.76
C ILE A 32 -16.44 -2.75 -8.09
N PRO A 33 -16.63 -1.98 -9.18
CA PRO A 33 -16.87 -2.57 -10.49
C PRO A 33 -15.76 -3.53 -10.92
N ARG A 34 -16.11 -4.58 -11.67
CA ARG A 34 -15.15 -5.62 -12.06
C ARG A 34 -13.88 -5.08 -12.70
N ARG A 35 -14.01 -4.05 -13.54
CA ARG A 35 -12.85 -3.44 -14.21
C ARG A 35 -11.88 -2.76 -13.27
N GLU A 36 -12.32 -2.45 -12.05
CA GLU A 36 -11.49 -1.84 -11.02
C GLU A 36 -10.94 -2.86 -10.03
N LEU A 37 -11.41 -4.11 -10.10
CA LEU A 37 -10.92 -5.18 -9.22
C LEU A 37 -9.46 -5.55 -9.50
N ASP A 38 -8.92 -5.16 -10.64
CA ASP A 38 -7.52 -5.40 -10.97
C ASP A 38 -6.61 -4.25 -10.56
N THR A 39 -7.17 -3.20 -9.96
CA THR A 39 -6.38 -2.05 -9.50
C THR A 39 -5.66 -2.42 -8.21
N VAL A 40 -4.34 -2.24 -8.22
CA VAL A 40 -3.54 -2.43 -7.00
C VAL A 40 -3.65 -1.18 -6.15
N THR A 41 -3.98 -1.37 -4.88
CA THR A 41 -4.09 -0.27 -3.92
C THR A 41 -2.99 -0.38 -2.87
N LEU A 42 -2.53 0.79 -2.41
CA LEU A 42 -1.61 0.92 -1.29
C LEU A 42 -2.41 1.41 -0.10
N GLU A 43 -2.41 0.63 0.99
CA GLU A 43 -3.19 0.94 2.17
C GLU A 43 -2.32 0.94 3.42
N ILE A 44 -2.67 1.79 4.38
CA ILE A 44 -2.03 1.82 5.68
C ILE A 44 -3.09 1.69 6.76
N TRP A 45 -2.89 0.76 7.68
CA TRP A 45 -3.79 0.47 8.79
C TRP A 45 -3.06 0.66 10.11
N ASP A 46 -3.75 1.21 11.12
CA ASP A 46 -3.23 1.26 12.48
C ASP A 46 -3.46 -0.12 13.12
N GLU A 47 -2.39 -0.86 13.39
CA GLU A 47 -2.52 -2.20 13.94
C GLU A 47 -3.09 -2.22 15.35
N GLY A 48 -2.75 -1.21 16.16
CA GLY A 48 -3.25 -1.16 17.53
C GLY A 48 -4.74 -0.94 17.63
N ARG A 49 -5.32 -0.23 16.66
CA ARG A 49 -6.75 0.11 16.66
C ARG A 49 -7.55 -0.57 15.58
N GLY A 50 -6.88 -1.17 14.60
CA GLY A 50 -7.55 -1.74 13.44
C GLY A 50 -8.18 -0.69 12.53
N GLU A 51 -7.72 0.55 12.59
CA GLU A 51 -8.27 1.64 11.79
C GLU A 51 -7.54 1.82 10.46
N HIS A 52 -8.31 2.06 9.41
CA HIS A 52 -7.77 2.40 8.09
C HIS A 52 -7.32 3.86 8.12
N LEU A 53 -6.02 4.09 7.95
CA LEU A 53 -5.45 5.43 8.01
C LEU A 53 -5.37 6.10 6.65
N ALA A 54 -5.01 5.34 5.61
CA ALA A 54 -4.84 5.89 4.27
C ALA A 54 -5.00 4.79 3.22
N GLY A 55 -5.43 5.18 2.03
CA GLY A 55 -5.53 4.27 0.90
C GLY A 55 -5.46 5.06 -0.39
N VAL A 56 -4.60 4.64 -1.32
CA VAL A 56 -4.47 5.26 -2.64
C VAL A 56 -4.39 4.17 -3.71
N ALA A 57 -4.95 4.45 -4.88
CA ALA A 57 -4.81 3.57 -6.02
C ALA A 57 -3.44 3.77 -6.65
N THR A 58 -2.83 2.68 -7.12
CA THR A 58 -1.56 2.74 -7.82
C THR A 58 -1.77 2.57 -9.32
N VAL A 59 -0.70 2.77 -10.09
CA VAL A 59 -0.71 2.52 -11.53
C VAL A 59 -0.34 1.07 -11.85
N LEU A 60 -0.15 0.24 -10.84
CA LEU A 60 0.28 -1.15 -11.01
C LEU A 60 -0.89 -2.05 -11.33
N SER A 61 -0.62 -3.16 -12.02
CA SER A 61 -1.59 -4.24 -12.22
C SER A 61 -1.30 -5.38 -11.25
N ALA A 62 -2.22 -6.35 -11.18
CA ALA A 62 -2.08 -7.50 -10.29
C ALA A 62 -0.82 -8.33 -10.57
N ASP A 63 -0.29 -8.26 -11.80
CA ASP A 63 0.88 -9.03 -12.21
C ASP A 63 2.21 -8.29 -11.96
N ASP A 64 2.16 -7.01 -11.58
CA ASP A 64 3.35 -6.20 -11.31
C ASP A 64 3.89 -6.45 -9.89
N VAL A 65 4.15 -7.71 -9.57
CA VAL A 65 4.53 -8.13 -8.21
C VAL A 65 5.85 -7.50 -7.78
N ASP A 66 6.86 -7.48 -8.67
CA ASP A 66 8.17 -6.91 -8.33
C ASP A 66 8.07 -5.40 -8.06
N ALA A 67 7.30 -4.69 -8.87
CA ALA A 67 7.07 -3.26 -8.67
C ALA A 67 6.29 -3.01 -7.37
N ALA A 68 5.34 -3.88 -7.04
CA ALA A 68 4.60 -3.80 -5.80
C ALA A 68 5.51 -3.99 -4.57
N HIS A 69 6.44 -4.93 -4.63
CA HIS A 69 7.43 -5.12 -3.56
C HIS A 69 8.34 -3.91 -3.42
N SER A 70 8.75 -3.30 -4.53
CA SER A 70 9.58 -2.08 -4.51
C SER A 70 8.83 -0.92 -3.88
N LEU A 71 7.55 -0.74 -4.21
CA LEU A 71 6.71 0.29 -3.63
C LEU A 71 6.55 0.06 -2.12
N LEU A 72 6.28 -1.17 -1.71
CA LEU A 72 6.15 -1.51 -0.30
C LEU A 72 7.42 -1.16 0.47
N ARG A 73 8.60 -1.50 -0.07
CA ARG A 73 9.87 -1.18 0.58
C ARG A 73 10.10 0.31 0.73
N GLU A 74 9.79 1.09 -0.30
CA GLU A 74 9.94 2.55 -0.23
C GLU A 74 9.03 3.16 0.82
N VAL A 75 7.77 2.72 0.86
CA VAL A 75 6.79 3.22 1.83
C VAL A 75 7.22 2.83 3.25
N VAL A 76 7.61 1.58 3.45
CA VAL A 76 8.05 1.08 4.76
C VAL A 76 9.27 1.86 5.26
N ALA A 77 10.26 2.07 4.40
CA ALA A 77 11.46 2.82 4.78
C ALA A 77 11.13 4.27 5.14
N GLY A 78 10.29 4.93 4.32
CA GLY A 78 9.91 6.33 4.56
C GLY A 78 9.09 6.52 5.83
N ILE A 79 8.15 5.62 6.08
CA ILE A 79 7.33 5.68 7.30
C ILE A 79 8.19 5.38 8.52
N GLY A 80 9.07 4.38 8.42
CA GLY A 80 9.92 3.98 9.53
C GLY A 80 10.93 5.03 9.95
N ASP A 81 11.46 5.82 8.99
CA ASP A 81 12.42 6.88 9.31
C ASP A 81 11.78 8.25 9.56
N GLY A 82 10.44 8.34 9.40
CA GLY A 82 9.71 9.59 9.64
C GLY A 82 9.69 10.55 8.47
N SER A 83 10.27 10.21 7.32
CA SER A 83 10.28 11.09 6.15
C SER A 83 8.98 11.04 5.35
N LEU A 84 8.15 10.02 5.57
CA LEU A 84 6.88 9.83 4.87
C LEU A 84 5.75 9.73 5.89
N ALA A 85 4.75 10.62 5.77
CA ALA A 85 3.58 10.56 6.63
C ALA A 85 2.62 9.45 6.17
N PRO A 86 1.93 8.76 7.10
CA PRO A 86 0.97 7.72 6.73
C PRO A 86 -0.39 8.31 6.33
N THR A 87 -0.38 9.16 5.31
CA THR A 87 -1.57 9.84 4.81
C THR A 87 -1.70 9.64 3.30
N ALA A 88 -2.92 9.73 2.78
CA ALA A 88 -3.16 9.57 1.35
C ALA A 88 -2.39 10.62 0.54
N ASP A 89 -2.37 11.87 0.99
CA ASP A 89 -1.65 12.95 0.30
C ASP A 89 -0.15 12.67 0.17
N ALA A 90 0.46 12.08 1.21
CA ALA A 90 1.88 11.75 1.19
C ALA A 90 2.19 10.55 0.31
N LEU A 91 1.26 9.57 0.25
CA LEU A 91 1.44 8.33 -0.50
C LEU A 91 1.18 8.48 -2.00
N GLU A 92 0.29 9.40 -2.37
CA GLU A 92 -0.15 9.56 -3.75
C GLU A 92 0.99 9.75 -4.75
N PRO A 93 1.98 10.64 -4.49
CA PRO A 93 3.11 10.78 -5.41
C PRO A 93 3.92 9.49 -5.60
N LEU A 94 4.08 8.70 -4.55
CA LEU A 94 4.78 7.43 -4.64
C LEU A 94 3.99 6.41 -5.45
N ALA A 95 2.68 6.35 -5.23
CA ALA A 95 1.81 5.43 -5.95
C ALA A 95 1.77 5.73 -7.45
N ASP A 96 1.86 7.01 -7.83
CA ASP A 96 1.81 7.45 -9.22
C ASP A 96 3.16 7.34 -9.93
N SER A 97 4.26 7.29 -9.19
CA SER A 97 5.60 7.35 -9.76
C SER A 97 6.30 6.00 -9.90
N VAL A 98 5.70 4.92 -9.37
CA VAL A 98 6.31 3.58 -9.47
C VAL A 98 6.23 3.11 -10.92
N PRO A 99 7.38 2.85 -11.58
CA PRO A 99 7.34 2.39 -12.97
C PRO A 99 6.85 0.94 -13.02
N PRO A 100 5.96 0.63 -13.95
CA PRO A 100 5.59 -0.76 -14.19
C PRO A 100 6.79 -1.49 -14.82
N GLU A 101 7.04 -2.67 -14.35
CA GLU A 101 8.11 -3.50 -14.90
C GLU A 101 7.63 -4.39 -16.03
#